data_8f19012dd41e82be02448232f73821c6
#
_entry.id   8f19012dd41e82be02448232f73821c6
#
_cell.length_a   1.000
_cell.length_b   1.000
_cell.length_c   1.000
_cell.angle_alpha   90.00
_cell.angle_beta   90.00
_cell.angle_gamma   90.00
#
_symmetry.space_group_name_H-M   'P 1'
#
loop_
_entity.id
_entity.type
_entity.pdbx_description
1 polymer ?
#
loop_
_entity_poly.entity_id
_entity_poly.type
_entity_poly.pdbx_seq_one_letter_code
_entity_poly.pdbx_strand_id
1 'polypeptide(L)'
;MDIDKLITEARKNGNTTELEICQLIKAAFIENKHAKKPVSETDVLRKMVKEREKAIKMYKEAGRNDLAFKEANEITFIKMYLPATPTTEQIHNCIANLVKSSQLTIKDTKKVIETVQIKYPNSEKSEIVKIFKSLL
;
A
#
# COMPACT_ATOMS: atom_id res chain seq x y z
N MET A 1 -8.62 2.37 -10.65
CA MET A 1 -9.77 1.75 -9.95
C MET A 1 -11.02 2.57 -10.20
N ASP A 2 -12.05 1.96 -10.74
CA ASP A 2 -13.35 2.63 -10.91
C ASP A 2 -14.27 2.25 -9.75
N ILE A 3 -14.24 3.05 -8.69
CA ILE A 3 -14.97 2.76 -7.44
C ILE A 3 -16.49 2.83 -7.65
N ASP A 4 -16.97 3.72 -8.48
CA ASP A 4 -18.41 3.86 -8.73
C ASP A 4 -18.97 2.61 -9.44
N LYS A 5 -18.21 2.05 -10.38
CA LYS A 5 -18.56 0.79 -11.05
C LYS A 5 -18.60 -0.37 -10.06
N LEU A 6 -17.62 -0.46 -9.16
CA LEU A 6 -17.57 -1.49 -8.13
C LEU A 6 -18.76 -1.40 -7.17
N ILE A 7 -19.16 -0.20 -6.79
CA ILE A 7 -20.34 0.03 -5.95
C ILE A 7 -21.59 -0.45 -6.67
N THR A 8 -21.75 -0.10 -7.94
CA THR A 8 -22.90 -0.52 -8.74
C THR A 8 -22.97 -2.06 -8.85
N GLU A 9 -21.85 -2.71 -9.12
CA GLU A 9 -21.78 -4.18 -9.21
C GLU A 9 -22.08 -4.84 -7.87
N ALA A 10 -21.57 -4.31 -6.76
CA ALA A 10 -21.83 -4.86 -5.43
C ALA A 10 -23.31 -4.75 -5.05
N ARG A 11 -23.96 -3.65 -5.38
CA ARG A 11 -25.41 -3.48 -5.19
C ARG A 11 -26.20 -4.48 -6.02
N LYS A 12 -25.84 -4.62 -7.28
CA LYS A 12 -26.50 -5.51 -8.24
C LYS A 12 -26.40 -6.98 -7.80
N ASN A 13 -25.26 -7.38 -7.25
CA ASN A 13 -25.00 -8.73 -6.79
C ASN A 13 -25.50 -9.00 -5.37
N GLY A 14 -26.01 -7.97 -4.68
CA GLY A 14 -26.47 -8.10 -3.29
C GLY A 14 -25.36 -8.35 -2.29
N ASN A 15 -24.10 -8.03 -2.64
CA ASN A 15 -22.95 -8.24 -1.77
C ASN A 15 -22.77 -7.03 -0.85
N THR A 16 -23.38 -7.10 0.34
CA THR A 16 -23.38 -6.02 1.32
C THR A 16 -21.97 -5.74 1.88
N THR A 17 -21.15 -6.77 2.06
CA THR A 17 -19.78 -6.62 2.58
C THR A 17 -18.90 -5.83 1.60
N GLU A 18 -18.94 -6.20 0.32
CA GLU A 18 -18.20 -5.46 -0.71
C GLU A 18 -18.74 -4.04 -0.87
N LEU A 19 -20.06 -3.87 -0.79
CA LEU A 19 -20.68 -2.55 -0.89
C LEU A 19 -20.17 -1.61 0.22
N GLU A 20 -20.13 -2.09 1.47
CA GLU A 20 -19.65 -1.31 2.60
C GLU A 20 -18.20 -0.85 2.41
N ILE A 21 -17.31 -1.77 2.02
CA ILE A 21 -15.91 -1.42 1.83
C ILE A 21 -15.71 -0.50 0.64
N CYS A 22 -16.45 -0.70 -0.45
CA CYS A 22 -16.41 0.21 -1.60
C CYS A 22 -16.86 1.62 -1.24
N GLN A 23 -17.88 1.74 -0.40
CA GLN A 23 -18.35 3.05 0.09
C GLN A 23 -17.30 3.74 0.96
N LEU A 24 -16.58 2.99 1.81
CA LEU A 24 -15.48 3.51 2.61
C LEU A 24 -14.32 3.98 1.73
N ILE A 25 -13.99 3.22 0.69
CA ILE A 25 -12.94 3.61 -0.26
C ILE A 25 -13.35 4.90 -1.01
N LYS A 26 -14.59 4.98 -1.46
CA LYS A 26 -15.08 6.17 -2.14
C LYS A 26 -15.00 7.40 -1.23
N ALA A 27 -15.42 7.28 0.03
CA ALA A 27 -15.32 8.37 1.00
C ALA A 27 -13.88 8.81 1.20
N ALA A 28 -12.93 7.88 1.30
CA ALA A 28 -11.51 8.18 1.42
C ALA A 28 -10.96 8.89 0.19
N PHE A 29 -11.37 8.51 -1.00
CA PHE A 29 -10.97 9.18 -2.25
C PHE A 29 -11.50 10.61 -2.32
N ILE A 30 -12.74 10.83 -1.93
CA ILE A 30 -13.36 12.16 -1.87
C ILE A 30 -12.61 13.04 -0.87
N GLU A 31 -12.34 12.54 0.32
CA GLU A 31 -11.57 13.26 1.34
C GLU A 31 -10.17 13.63 0.84
N ASN A 32 -9.49 12.70 0.17
CA ASN A 32 -8.18 12.96 -0.42
C ASN A 32 -8.22 14.06 -1.47
N LYS A 33 -9.26 14.07 -2.32
CA LYS A 33 -9.43 15.07 -3.37
C LYS A 33 -9.52 16.50 -2.80
N HIS A 34 -10.08 16.64 -1.61
CA HIS A 34 -10.23 17.94 -0.93
C HIS A 34 -9.12 18.22 0.09
N ALA A 35 -8.12 17.35 0.22
CA ALA A 35 -6.97 17.54 1.10
C ALA A 35 -6.05 18.64 0.57
N LYS A 36 -5.28 19.27 1.47
CA LYS A 36 -4.28 20.29 1.10
C LYS A 36 -3.21 19.73 0.15
N LYS A 37 -2.79 18.48 0.39
CA LYS A 37 -1.80 17.77 -0.43
C LYS A 37 -2.38 16.41 -0.83
N PRO A 38 -3.20 16.36 -1.89
CA PRO A 38 -3.73 15.09 -2.37
C PRO A 38 -2.61 14.12 -2.76
N VAL A 39 -2.80 12.86 -2.44
CA VAL A 39 -1.90 11.77 -2.84
C VAL A 39 -2.59 10.90 -3.89
N SER A 40 -1.86 9.93 -4.47
CA SER A 40 -2.45 9.02 -5.43
C SER A 40 -3.50 8.10 -4.78
N GLU A 41 -4.41 7.55 -5.59
CA GLU A 41 -5.38 6.57 -5.11
C GLU A 41 -4.69 5.35 -4.48
N THR A 42 -3.58 4.91 -5.06
CA THR A 42 -2.75 3.82 -4.52
C THR A 42 -2.26 4.14 -3.10
N ASP A 43 -1.81 5.37 -2.86
CA ASP A 43 -1.36 5.80 -1.53
C ASP A 43 -2.52 5.87 -0.53
N VAL A 44 -3.71 6.29 -0.98
CA VAL A 44 -4.92 6.26 -0.15
C VAL A 44 -5.24 4.82 0.27
N LEU A 45 -5.22 3.88 -0.67
CA LEU A 45 -5.47 2.46 -0.38
C LEU A 45 -4.43 1.86 0.57
N ARG A 46 -3.16 2.20 0.41
CA ARG A 46 -2.09 1.75 1.33
C ARG A 46 -2.32 2.26 2.75
N LYS A 47 -2.70 3.52 2.88
CA LYS A 47 -3.02 4.11 4.19
C LYS A 47 -4.19 3.38 4.84
N MET A 48 -5.23 3.07 4.07
CA MET A 48 -6.37 2.30 4.56
C MET A 48 -5.97 0.92 5.06
N VAL A 49 -5.06 0.23 4.36
CA VAL A 49 -4.53 -1.07 4.80
C VAL A 49 -3.76 -0.94 6.11
N LYS A 50 -2.89 0.05 6.24
CA LYS A 50 -2.11 0.28 7.46
C LYS A 50 -3.00 0.60 8.67
N GLU A 51 -4.03 1.40 8.49
CA GLU A 51 -5.00 1.72 9.54
C GLU A 51 -5.74 0.46 10.03
N ARG A 52 -6.12 -0.42 9.09
CA ARG A 52 -6.78 -1.68 9.42
C ARG A 52 -5.85 -2.68 10.09
N GLU A 53 -4.59 -2.73 9.70
CA GLU A 53 -3.59 -3.57 10.37
C GLU A 53 -3.41 -3.17 11.85
N LYS A 54 -3.40 -1.87 12.13
CA LYS A 54 -3.37 -1.36 13.51
C LYS A 54 -4.63 -1.74 14.28
N ALA A 55 -5.80 -1.61 13.64
CA ALA A 55 -7.07 -1.99 14.23
C ALA A 55 -7.12 -3.48 14.56
N ILE A 56 -6.64 -4.34 13.66
CA ILE A 56 -6.55 -5.80 13.89
C ILE A 56 -5.74 -6.10 15.13
N LYS A 57 -4.59 -5.47 15.28
CA LYS A 57 -3.73 -5.66 16.44
C LYS A 57 -4.46 -5.28 17.74
N MET A 58 -5.12 -4.14 17.74
CA MET A 58 -5.90 -3.67 18.90
C MET A 58 -7.06 -4.60 19.24
N TYR A 59 -7.80 -5.07 18.24
CA TYR A 59 -8.91 -6.00 18.45
C TYR A 59 -8.45 -7.36 18.99
N LYS A 60 -7.34 -7.89 18.50
CA LYS A 60 -6.76 -9.12 19.00
C LYS A 60 -6.32 -9.00 20.46
N GLU A 61 -5.69 -7.89 20.82
CA GLU A 61 -5.30 -7.60 22.22
C GLU A 61 -6.51 -7.48 23.14
N ALA A 62 -7.64 -6.98 22.61
CA ALA A 62 -8.90 -6.87 23.35
C ALA A 62 -9.74 -8.15 23.35
N GLY A 63 -9.27 -9.23 22.72
CA GLY A 63 -10.02 -10.48 22.59
C GLY A 63 -11.18 -10.44 21.61
N ARG A 64 -11.24 -9.42 20.75
CA ARG A 64 -12.30 -9.23 19.76
C ARG A 64 -11.88 -9.77 18.41
N ASN A 65 -11.73 -11.09 18.31
CA ASN A 65 -11.32 -11.77 17.08
C ASN A 65 -12.34 -11.62 15.94
N ASP A 66 -13.62 -11.44 16.25
CA ASP A 66 -14.69 -11.18 15.28
C ASP A 66 -14.45 -9.89 14.50
N LEU A 67 -14.11 -8.80 15.21
CA LEU A 67 -13.79 -7.51 14.60
C LEU A 67 -12.45 -7.54 13.84
N ALA A 68 -11.45 -8.23 14.40
CA ALA A 68 -10.17 -8.43 13.72
C ALA A 68 -10.35 -9.18 12.39
N PHE A 69 -11.19 -10.19 12.35
CA PHE A 69 -11.51 -10.94 11.13
C PHE A 69 -12.19 -10.06 10.07
N LYS A 70 -13.13 -9.22 10.48
CA LYS A 70 -13.78 -8.27 9.57
C LYS A 70 -12.77 -7.32 8.93
N GLU A 71 -11.88 -6.74 9.72
CA GLU A 71 -10.83 -5.85 9.22
C GLU A 71 -9.88 -6.58 8.26
N ALA A 72 -9.53 -7.84 8.57
CA ALA A 72 -8.68 -8.66 7.70
C ALA A 72 -9.32 -8.92 6.34
N ASN A 73 -10.62 -9.16 6.29
CA ASN A 73 -11.36 -9.32 5.03
C ASN A 73 -11.36 -8.03 4.21
N GLU A 74 -11.51 -6.88 4.85
CA GLU A 74 -11.44 -5.59 4.18
C GLU A 74 -10.04 -5.34 3.58
N ILE A 75 -8.98 -5.70 4.30
CA ILE A 75 -7.61 -5.62 3.79
C ILE A 75 -7.43 -6.50 2.56
N THR A 76 -7.92 -7.72 2.58
CA THR A 76 -7.84 -8.65 1.44
C THR A 76 -8.50 -8.04 0.20
N PHE A 77 -9.67 -7.43 0.35
CA PHE A 77 -10.36 -6.76 -0.74
C PHE A 77 -9.54 -5.59 -1.30
N ILE A 78 -9.04 -4.72 -0.42
CA ILE A 78 -8.24 -3.54 -0.84
C ILE A 78 -6.97 -3.97 -1.58
N LYS A 79 -6.28 -5.01 -1.09
CA LYS A 79 -5.04 -5.52 -1.72
C LYS A 79 -5.25 -6.05 -3.13
N MET A 80 -6.44 -6.48 -3.48
CA MET A 80 -6.75 -6.91 -4.86
C MET A 80 -6.57 -5.78 -5.87
N TYR A 81 -6.70 -4.53 -5.44
CA TYR A 81 -6.59 -3.34 -6.28
C TYR A 81 -5.26 -2.59 -6.10
N LEU A 82 -4.39 -3.07 -5.22
CA LEU A 82 -3.05 -2.54 -5.06
C LEU A 82 -2.08 -3.27 -6.00
N PRO A 83 -1.10 -2.54 -6.60
CA PRO A 83 -0.02 -3.20 -7.31
C PRO A 83 0.71 -4.17 -6.39
N ALA A 84 1.21 -5.27 -6.92
CA ALA A 84 1.96 -6.24 -6.14
C ALA A 84 3.15 -5.58 -5.45
N THR A 85 3.28 -5.81 -4.13
CA THR A 85 4.44 -5.32 -3.38
C THR A 85 5.65 -6.15 -3.78
N PRO A 86 6.79 -5.52 -4.17
CA PRO A 86 7.99 -6.28 -4.50
C PRO A 86 8.54 -7.00 -3.28
N THR A 87 9.15 -8.16 -3.50
CA THR A 87 9.83 -8.89 -2.43
C THR A 87 11.13 -8.17 -2.06
N THR A 88 11.64 -8.42 -0.86
CA THR A 88 12.95 -7.91 -0.42
C THR A 88 14.05 -8.33 -1.40
N GLU A 89 14.01 -9.55 -1.92
CA GLU A 89 14.95 -10.03 -2.92
C GLU A 89 14.92 -9.22 -4.22
N GLN A 90 13.73 -8.88 -4.71
CA GLN A 90 13.59 -8.06 -5.91
C GLN A 90 14.17 -6.65 -5.71
N ILE A 91 13.91 -6.03 -4.57
CA ILE A 91 14.47 -4.72 -4.23
C ILE A 91 16.00 -4.81 -4.09
N HIS A 92 16.49 -5.82 -3.40
CA HIS A 92 17.92 -6.07 -3.22
C HIS A 92 18.64 -6.20 -4.57
N ASN A 93 18.11 -7.02 -5.49
CA ASN A 93 18.70 -7.21 -6.81
C ASN A 93 18.69 -5.93 -7.63
N CYS A 94 17.63 -5.14 -7.56
CA CYS A 94 17.55 -3.86 -8.24
C CYS A 94 18.65 -2.91 -7.74
N ILE A 95 18.81 -2.77 -6.43
CA ILE A 95 19.82 -1.89 -5.83
C ILE A 95 21.23 -2.42 -6.10
N ALA A 96 21.46 -3.73 -6.00
CA ALA A 96 22.76 -4.34 -6.29
C ALA A 96 23.20 -4.06 -7.73
N ASN A 97 22.29 -4.15 -8.70
CA ASN A 97 22.58 -3.81 -10.09
C ASN A 97 22.94 -2.33 -10.25
N LEU A 98 22.26 -1.44 -9.55
CA LEU A 98 22.58 0.00 -9.56
C LEU A 98 23.98 0.27 -8.97
N VAL A 99 24.33 -0.38 -7.88
CA VAL A 99 25.64 -0.25 -7.24
C VAL A 99 26.76 -0.76 -8.15
N LYS A 100 26.53 -1.87 -8.88
CA LYS A 100 27.50 -2.45 -9.82
C LYS A 100 27.72 -1.58 -11.05
N SER A 101 26.67 -0.96 -11.57
CA SER A 101 26.72 -0.19 -12.81
C SER A 101 27.18 1.24 -12.62
N SER A 102 27.16 1.75 -11.38
CA SER A 102 27.52 3.13 -11.05
C SER A 102 28.25 3.17 -9.72
N GLN A 103 29.23 4.08 -9.59
CA GLN A 103 29.91 4.30 -8.32
C GLN A 103 29.00 5.17 -7.42
N LEU A 104 28.14 4.51 -6.64
CA LEU A 104 27.21 5.19 -5.76
C LEU A 104 27.77 5.31 -4.34
N THR A 105 27.51 6.44 -3.73
CA THR A 105 27.85 6.73 -2.32
C THR A 105 26.57 6.99 -1.53
N ILE A 106 26.72 7.13 -0.21
CA ILE A 106 25.56 7.44 0.65
C ILE A 106 24.84 8.74 0.24
N LYS A 107 25.53 9.65 -0.42
CA LYS A 107 24.94 10.90 -0.94
C LYS A 107 23.93 10.65 -2.05
N ASP A 108 23.99 9.51 -2.69
CA ASP A 108 23.10 9.14 -3.80
C ASP A 108 21.80 8.42 -3.32
N THR A 109 21.55 8.39 -2.01
CA THR A 109 20.39 7.70 -1.43
C THR A 109 19.07 8.13 -2.08
N LYS A 110 18.87 9.44 -2.25
CA LYS A 110 17.64 9.96 -2.88
C LYS A 110 17.48 9.46 -4.30
N LYS A 111 18.55 9.44 -5.09
CA LYS A 111 18.56 8.96 -6.47
C LYS A 111 18.23 7.48 -6.53
N VAL A 112 18.76 6.69 -5.60
CA VAL A 112 18.48 5.26 -5.51
C VAL A 112 17.01 5.03 -5.18
N ILE A 113 16.45 5.76 -4.20
CA ILE A 113 15.04 5.67 -3.84
C ILE A 113 14.16 5.97 -5.06
N GLU A 114 14.41 7.06 -5.76
CA GLU A 114 13.65 7.44 -6.94
C GLU A 114 13.70 6.36 -8.03
N THR A 115 14.87 5.83 -8.32
CA THR A 115 15.07 4.80 -9.34
C THR A 115 14.31 3.51 -8.99
N VAL A 116 14.40 3.07 -7.74
CA VAL A 116 13.71 1.86 -7.29
C VAL A 116 12.20 2.05 -7.32
N GLN A 117 11.71 3.21 -6.92
CA GLN A 117 10.27 3.50 -6.90
C GLN A 117 9.67 3.68 -8.29
N ILE A 118 10.47 4.03 -9.30
CA ILE A 118 10.01 4.02 -10.70
C ILE A 118 9.73 2.58 -11.15
N LYS A 119 10.61 1.64 -10.82
CA LYS A 119 10.44 0.22 -11.16
C LYS A 119 9.43 -0.48 -10.27
N TYR A 120 9.44 -0.18 -8.99
CA TYR A 120 8.57 -0.78 -7.97
C TYR A 120 7.85 0.31 -7.17
N PRO A 121 6.73 0.86 -7.68
CA PRO A 121 6.04 2.00 -7.02
C PRO A 121 5.59 1.71 -5.58
N ASN A 122 5.39 0.44 -5.22
CA ASN A 122 4.96 0.03 -3.88
C ASN A 122 6.10 -0.25 -2.90
N SER A 123 7.35 -0.01 -3.29
CA SER A 123 8.48 -0.21 -2.39
C SER A 123 8.52 0.89 -1.33
N GLU A 124 8.85 0.51 -0.09
CA GLU A 124 8.97 1.45 1.02
C GLU A 124 10.35 2.08 1.05
N LYS A 125 10.40 3.40 1.28
CA LYS A 125 11.66 4.15 1.34
C LYS A 125 12.60 3.61 2.42
N SER A 126 12.07 3.28 3.60
CA SER A 126 12.88 2.75 4.71
C SER A 126 13.57 1.45 4.35
N GLU A 127 12.89 0.55 3.65
CA GLU A 127 13.46 -0.71 3.19
C GLU A 127 14.54 -0.49 2.14
N ILE A 128 14.30 0.40 1.17
CA ILE A 128 15.26 0.76 0.13
C ILE A 128 16.55 1.31 0.77
N VAL A 129 16.43 2.24 1.70
CA VAL A 129 17.57 2.86 2.40
C VAL A 129 18.37 1.81 3.17
N LYS A 130 17.68 0.92 3.88
CA LYS A 130 18.32 -0.14 4.66
C LYS A 130 19.13 -1.08 3.77
N ILE A 131 18.56 -1.54 2.66
CA ILE A 131 19.24 -2.42 1.71
C ILE A 131 20.41 -1.70 1.04
N PHE A 132 20.22 -0.47 0.61
CA PHE A 132 21.26 0.32 -0.02
C PHE A 132 22.47 0.51 0.89
N LYS A 133 22.25 0.87 2.15
CA LYS A 133 23.34 1.00 3.15
C LYS A 133 24.08 -0.30 3.38
N SER A 134 23.39 -1.43 3.34
CA SER A 134 24.00 -2.76 3.52
C SER A 134 24.90 -3.16 2.35
N LEU A 135 24.68 -2.61 1.17
CA LEU A 135 25.44 -2.89 -0.05
C LEU A 135 26.62 -1.95 -0.29
N LEU A 136 26.73 -0.89 0.49
CA LEU A 136 27.88 0.02 0.46
C LEU A 136 29.07 -0.47 1.34
#